data_3a6012b30e82365dfc8c27a9bc0e8e5b
#
_entry.id   3a6012b30e82365dfc8c27a9bc0e8e5b
#
_cell.length_a   1.000
_cell.length_b   1.000
_cell.length_c   1.000
_cell.angle_alpha   90.00
_cell.angle_beta   90.00
_cell.angle_gamma   90.00
#
_symmetry.space_group_name_H-M   'P 1'
#
loop_
_entity.id
_entity.type
_entity.pdbx_description
1 polymer ?
#
loop_
_entity_poly.entity_id
_entity_poly.type
_entity_poly.pdbx_seq_one_letter_code
_entity_poly.pdbx_strand_id
1 'polypeptide(L)'
;MTTVLVTKDYILADRLVDYGGTVKELPKLHKYKNKFVVYTGERVLDSDLWKTMIISAAEKYLIEEKRTKVEGIFKDLIEKERLFDQVIIFTAKETFWLGLVADKFEAHTLNKNTVWASGSGQGFARAAWASGIAEKNIVPLVGSIDTASSQTYDLFYRKQLR
;
A
#
# COMPACT_ATOMS: atom_id res chain seq x y z
N MET A 1 -2.20 1.19 11.56
CA MET A 1 -1.99 -0.22 11.20
C MET A 1 -2.77 -0.53 9.93
N THR A 2 -2.38 -1.53 9.18
CA THR A 2 -2.91 -1.73 7.82
C THR A 2 -2.70 -3.17 7.41
N THR A 3 -3.61 -3.72 6.63
CA THR A 3 -3.38 -4.96 5.89
C THR A 3 -3.44 -4.66 4.41
N VAL A 4 -2.36 -4.90 3.71
CA VAL A 4 -2.28 -4.84 2.24
C VAL A 4 -1.85 -6.19 1.71
N LEU A 5 -2.49 -6.63 0.65
CA LEU A 5 -2.10 -7.82 -0.12
C LEU A 5 -1.99 -7.46 -1.59
N VAL A 6 -0.87 -7.81 -2.18
CA VAL A 6 -0.58 -7.62 -3.61
C VAL A 6 -0.32 -8.95 -4.27
N THR A 7 -1.05 -9.21 -5.33
CA THR A 7 -0.87 -10.38 -6.18
C THR A 7 -0.57 -9.94 -7.61
N LYS A 8 -0.36 -10.89 -8.48
CA LYS A 8 -0.21 -10.60 -9.91
C LYS A 8 -1.48 -9.96 -10.51
N ASP A 9 -2.66 -10.30 -10.01
CA ASP A 9 -3.94 -9.95 -10.62
C ASP A 9 -4.69 -8.84 -9.91
N TYR A 10 -4.45 -8.64 -8.61
CA TYR A 10 -5.16 -7.66 -7.81
C TYR A 10 -4.33 -7.10 -6.64
N ILE A 11 -4.79 -5.97 -6.15
CA ILE A 11 -4.35 -5.35 -4.89
C ILE A 11 -5.56 -5.14 -4.00
N LEU A 12 -5.42 -5.42 -2.72
CA LEU A 12 -6.43 -5.11 -1.70
C LEU A 12 -5.79 -4.46 -0.48
N ALA A 13 -6.55 -3.59 0.18
CA ALA A 13 -6.14 -2.95 1.42
C ALA A 13 -7.34 -2.77 2.34
N ASP A 14 -7.15 -2.99 3.65
CA ASP A 14 -8.14 -2.65 4.64
C ASP A 14 -8.30 -1.12 4.79
N ARG A 15 -9.35 -0.68 5.47
CA ARG A 15 -9.69 0.74 5.63
C ARG A 15 -9.49 1.29 7.03
N LEU A 16 -9.01 0.47 7.98
CA LEU A 16 -8.83 0.91 9.37
C LEU A 16 -7.65 1.88 9.50
N VAL A 17 -7.94 2.98 10.14
CA VAL A 17 -7.00 4.06 10.39
C VAL A 17 -7.11 4.51 11.84
N ASP A 18 -6.00 4.63 12.53
CA ASP A 18 -5.92 5.15 13.90
C ASP A 18 -5.34 6.58 13.89
N TYR A 19 -6.11 7.48 14.45
CA TYR A 19 -5.75 8.88 14.64
C TYR A 19 -5.57 9.17 16.12
N GLY A 20 -4.42 8.81 16.68
CA GLY A 20 -4.13 9.15 18.08
C GLY A 20 -5.21 8.67 19.05
N GLY A 21 -5.71 7.45 18.86
CA GLY A 21 -6.77 6.84 19.67
C GLY A 21 -8.19 6.98 19.09
N THR A 22 -8.36 7.69 17.97
CA THR A 22 -9.63 7.71 17.25
C THR A 22 -9.53 6.84 16.01
N VAL A 23 -10.29 5.76 15.99
CA VAL A 23 -10.33 4.82 14.87
C VAL A 23 -11.36 5.27 13.84
N LYS A 24 -10.95 5.34 12.57
CA LYS A 24 -11.82 5.67 11.43
C LYS A 24 -11.58 4.68 10.30
N GLU A 25 -12.56 4.56 9.41
CA GLU A 25 -12.44 3.83 8.16
C GLU A 25 -12.24 4.80 7.00
N LEU A 26 -11.06 4.79 6.41
CA LEU A 26 -10.69 5.66 5.29
C LEU A 26 -10.03 4.83 4.17
N PRO A 27 -10.27 5.19 2.90
CA PRO A 27 -9.57 4.55 1.79
C PRO A 27 -8.06 4.74 1.92
N LYS A 28 -7.31 3.64 1.84
CA LYS A 28 -5.84 3.65 1.78
C LYS A 28 -5.33 3.43 0.37
N LEU A 29 -6.18 2.90 -0.50
CA LEU A 29 -5.89 2.61 -1.89
C LEU A 29 -6.47 3.73 -2.75
N HIS A 30 -5.60 4.45 -3.45
CA HIS A 30 -5.97 5.61 -4.24
C HIS A 30 -5.69 5.36 -5.72
N LYS A 31 -6.70 5.57 -6.54
CA LYS A 31 -6.53 5.54 -8.01
C LYS A 31 -6.01 6.89 -8.49
N TYR A 32 -4.94 6.85 -9.27
CA TYR A 32 -4.39 8.02 -9.94
C TYR A 32 -4.02 7.69 -11.37
N LYS A 33 -4.72 8.30 -12.33
CA LYS A 33 -4.59 7.98 -13.76
C LYS A 33 -4.77 6.47 -13.99
N ASN A 34 -3.74 5.80 -14.48
CA ASN A 34 -3.72 4.38 -14.81
C ASN A 34 -2.97 3.51 -13.78
N LYS A 35 -2.92 3.93 -12.52
CA LYS A 35 -2.27 3.20 -11.43
C LYS A 35 -3.07 3.28 -10.13
N PHE A 36 -2.81 2.35 -9.22
CA PHE A 36 -3.23 2.45 -7.84
C PHE A 36 -2.02 2.67 -6.94
N VAL A 37 -2.18 3.51 -5.94
CA VAL A 37 -1.17 3.81 -4.94
C VAL A 37 -1.75 3.51 -3.57
N VAL A 38 -1.03 2.73 -2.78
CA VAL A 38 -1.35 2.48 -1.37
C VAL A 38 -0.14 2.84 -0.53
N TYR A 39 -0.39 3.43 0.63
CA TYR A 39 0.63 3.71 1.62
C TYR A 39 0.25 3.07 2.96
N THR A 40 1.25 2.66 3.72
CA THR A 40 1.09 2.13 5.07
C THR A 40 1.97 2.91 6.03
N GLY A 41 1.57 3.06 7.28
CA GLY A 41 2.34 3.78 8.29
C GLY A 41 1.56 4.04 9.56
N GLU A 42 2.21 4.67 10.53
CA GLU A 42 1.65 4.97 11.83
C GLU A 42 0.65 6.13 11.80
N ARG A 43 0.79 7.02 10.81
CA ARG A 43 -0.09 8.20 10.68
C ARG A 43 -0.80 8.19 9.36
N VAL A 44 -2.06 8.54 9.40
CA VAL A 44 -2.84 8.69 8.20
C VAL A 44 -2.66 10.06 7.63
N LEU A 45 -2.42 10.06 6.36
CA LEU A 45 -2.44 11.27 5.55
C LEU A 45 -3.89 11.68 5.30
N ASP A 46 -4.45 12.42 6.23
CA ASP A 46 -5.83 12.88 6.14
C ASP A 46 -5.98 14.09 5.19
N SER A 47 -4.90 14.82 4.97
CA SER A 47 -4.97 15.96 4.08
C SER A 47 -4.83 15.56 2.61
N ASP A 48 -5.66 16.14 1.74
CA ASP A 48 -5.57 15.96 0.29
C ASP A 48 -4.21 16.42 -0.26
N LEU A 49 -3.56 17.35 0.42
CA LEU A 49 -2.21 17.81 0.08
C LEU A 49 -1.21 16.66 0.10
N TRP A 50 -1.16 15.88 1.18
CA TRP A 50 -0.24 14.76 1.32
C TRP A 50 -0.53 13.65 0.32
N LYS A 51 -1.81 13.32 0.13
CA LYS A 51 -2.24 12.36 -0.90
C LYS A 51 -1.76 12.78 -2.29
N THR A 52 -1.95 14.05 -2.64
CA THR A 52 -1.52 14.61 -3.92
C THR A 52 0.01 14.56 -4.05
N MET A 53 0.76 14.88 -3.02
CA MET A 53 2.22 14.83 -3.03
C MET A 53 2.75 13.40 -3.23
N ILE A 54 2.22 12.43 -2.52
CA ILE A 54 2.62 11.02 -2.65
C ILE A 54 2.28 10.51 -4.05
N ILE A 55 1.07 10.75 -4.54
CA ILE A 55 0.63 10.31 -5.85
C ILE A 55 1.48 10.95 -6.95
N SER A 56 1.75 12.26 -6.85
CA SER A 56 2.61 12.96 -7.81
C SER A 56 4.05 12.46 -7.79
N ALA A 57 4.60 12.17 -6.60
CA ALA A 57 5.92 11.58 -6.46
C ALA A 57 5.97 10.16 -7.03
N ALA A 58 4.94 9.33 -6.76
CA ALA A 58 4.83 8.00 -7.33
C ALA A 58 4.75 8.02 -8.87
N GLU A 59 4.03 8.99 -9.45
CA GLU A 59 3.99 9.16 -10.89
C GLU A 59 5.37 9.53 -11.47
N LYS A 60 6.06 10.47 -10.83
CA LYS A 60 7.41 10.88 -11.25
C LYS A 60 8.43 9.75 -11.09
N TYR A 61 8.29 8.91 -10.07
CA TYR A 61 9.14 7.75 -9.85
C TYR A 61 9.09 6.77 -11.02
N LEU A 62 7.94 6.60 -11.64
CA LEU A 62 7.79 5.72 -12.80
C LEU A 62 8.45 6.27 -14.08
N ILE A 63 8.88 7.54 -14.08
CA ILE A 63 9.64 8.14 -15.16
C ILE A 63 11.12 7.96 -14.83
N GLU A 64 11.80 7.05 -15.52
CA GLU A 64 13.16 6.60 -15.24
C GLU A 64 14.19 7.74 -15.11
N GLU A 65 14.10 8.76 -15.96
CA GLU A 65 14.99 9.95 -15.97
C GLU A 65 14.95 10.78 -14.66
N LYS A 66 13.88 10.61 -13.86
CA LYS A 66 13.68 11.38 -12.62
C LYS A 66 13.74 10.48 -11.37
N ARG A 67 14.05 9.22 -11.53
CA ARG A 67 14.00 8.22 -10.46
C ARG A 67 14.80 8.63 -9.23
N THR A 68 16.05 8.99 -9.39
CA THR A 68 16.94 9.39 -8.28
C THR A 68 16.40 10.61 -7.50
N LYS A 69 15.85 11.59 -8.22
CA LYS A 69 15.24 12.77 -7.58
C LYS A 69 14.01 12.41 -6.76
N VAL A 70 13.21 11.51 -7.27
CA VAL A 70 11.98 11.05 -6.59
C VAL A 70 12.31 10.18 -5.40
N GLU A 71 13.33 9.34 -5.49
CA GLU A 71 13.87 8.59 -4.34
C GLU A 71 14.28 9.53 -3.21
N GLY A 72 14.95 10.64 -3.50
CA GLY A 72 15.28 11.67 -2.53
C GLY A 72 14.04 12.27 -1.85
N ILE A 73 12.99 12.58 -2.62
CA ILE A 73 11.73 13.10 -2.08
C ILE A 73 11.06 12.07 -1.17
N PHE A 74 10.98 10.81 -1.57
CA PHE A 74 10.40 9.75 -0.74
C PHE A 74 11.19 9.50 0.52
N LYS A 75 12.52 9.48 0.43
CA LYS A 75 13.40 9.35 1.57
C LYS A 75 13.15 10.47 2.59
N ASP A 76 13.11 11.71 2.14
CA ASP A 76 12.85 12.85 3.01
C ASP A 76 11.46 12.78 3.68
N LEU A 77 10.43 12.38 2.95
CA LEU A 77 9.08 12.23 3.48
C LEU A 77 9.01 11.11 4.53
N ILE A 78 9.63 9.97 4.26
CA ILE A 78 9.60 8.82 5.18
C ILE A 78 10.45 9.11 6.42
N GLU A 79 11.69 9.59 6.27
CA GLU A 79 12.63 9.77 7.38
C GLU A 79 12.30 10.99 8.25
N LYS A 80 11.92 12.11 7.65
CA LYS A 80 11.72 13.37 8.37
C LYS A 80 10.31 13.51 8.91
N GLU A 81 9.33 13.20 8.10
CA GLU A 81 7.93 13.42 8.45
C GLU A 81 7.28 12.22 9.12
N ARG A 82 7.83 11.02 8.94
CA ARG A 82 7.28 9.74 9.45
C ARG A 82 5.78 9.57 9.22
N LEU A 83 5.32 10.07 8.08
CA LEU A 83 3.91 10.04 7.73
C LEU A 83 3.46 8.67 7.22
N PHE A 84 4.40 7.92 6.68
CA PHE A 84 4.17 6.56 6.18
C PHE A 84 5.50 5.80 6.19
N ASP A 85 5.42 4.46 6.28
CA ASP A 85 6.59 3.58 6.29
C ASP A 85 6.91 3.06 4.89
N GLN A 86 5.91 2.93 4.06
CA GLN A 86 6.06 2.40 2.71
C GLN A 86 4.93 2.83 1.78
N VAL A 87 5.26 2.84 0.50
CA VAL A 87 4.34 3.13 -0.60
C VAL A 87 4.41 1.99 -1.61
N ILE A 88 3.26 1.55 -2.12
CA ILE A 88 3.15 0.57 -3.19
C ILE A 88 2.48 1.24 -4.37
N ILE A 89 3.07 1.05 -5.55
CA ILE A 89 2.55 1.55 -6.80
C ILE A 89 2.20 0.35 -7.68
N PHE A 90 0.91 0.17 -7.91
CA PHE A 90 0.36 -0.94 -8.67
C PHE A 90 -0.08 -0.45 -10.05
N THR A 91 0.57 -0.92 -11.10
CA THR A 91 0.30 -0.52 -12.49
C THR A 91 -0.22 -1.70 -13.32
N ALA A 92 -0.62 -1.44 -14.57
CA ALA A 92 -1.06 -2.48 -15.50
C ALA A 92 0.01 -3.56 -15.74
N LYS A 93 1.29 -3.22 -15.65
CA LYS A 93 2.41 -4.10 -15.98
C LYS A 93 3.16 -4.60 -14.75
N GLU A 94 3.41 -3.73 -13.79
CA GLU A 94 4.35 -3.96 -12.68
C GLU A 94 3.80 -3.45 -11.36
N THR A 95 4.43 -3.86 -10.28
CA THR A 95 4.19 -3.32 -8.95
C THR A 95 5.53 -2.90 -8.35
N PHE A 96 5.59 -1.68 -7.84
CA PHE A 96 6.76 -1.13 -7.17
C PHE A 96 6.49 -0.99 -5.69
N TRP A 97 7.49 -1.29 -4.90
CA TRP A 97 7.50 -1.06 -3.47
C TRP A 97 8.61 -0.07 -3.12
N LEU A 98 8.29 0.91 -2.29
CA LEU A 98 9.23 1.90 -1.77
C LEU A 98 9.05 1.98 -0.26
N GLY A 99 10.13 1.96 0.50
CA GLY A 99 10.04 2.01 1.95
C GLY A 99 11.39 2.02 2.64
N LEU A 100 11.38 1.86 3.97
CA LEU A 100 12.56 1.74 4.79
C LEU A 100 12.80 0.27 5.15
N VAL A 101 14.02 -0.18 4.95
CA VAL A 101 14.54 -1.47 5.43
C VAL A 101 15.74 -1.19 6.31
N ALA A 102 15.66 -1.53 7.60
CA ALA A 102 16.72 -1.24 8.57
C ALA A 102 17.18 0.24 8.50
N ASP A 103 16.21 1.16 8.51
CA ASP A 103 16.40 2.62 8.41
C ASP A 103 17.06 3.12 7.11
N LYS A 104 17.14 2.25 6.09
CA LYS A 104 17.62 2.63 4.76
C LYS A 104 16.44 2.64 3.78
N PHE A 105 16.38 3.70 2.98
CA PHE A 105 15.41 3.77 1.89
C PHE A 105 15.77 2.77 0.79
N GLU A 106 14.78 1.98 0.42
CA GLU A 106 14.88 1.01 -0.66
C GLU A 106 13.66 1.11 -1.59
N ALA A 107 13.88 0.75 -2.85
CA ALA A 107 12.85 0.70 -3.87
C ALA A 107 13.02 -0.57 -4.71
N HIS A 108 11.96 -1.35 -4.85
CA HIS A 108 11.99 -2.64 -5.53
C HIS A 108 10.82 -2.79 -6.50
N THR A 109 11.06 -3.47 -7.62
CA THR A 109 10.00 -4.03 -8.43
C THR A 109 9.60 -5.39 -7.85
N LEU A 110 8.33 -5.53 -7.47
CA LEU A 110 7.84 -6.78 -6.90
C LEU A 110 7.65 -7.83 -7.98
N ASN A 111 8.13 -9.03 -7.71
CA ASN A 111 7.97 -10.16 -8.62
C ASN A 111 6.48 -10.53 -8.75
N LYS A 112 5.98 -10.62 -9.99
CA LYS A 112 4.59 -10.97 -10.29
C LYS A 112 4.17 -12.34 -9.80
N ASN A 113 5.11 -13.27 -9.68
CA ASN A 113 4.83 -14.64 -9.24
C ASN A 113 4.82 -14.78 -7.71
N THR A 114 5.14 -13.72 -6.99
CA THR A 114 5.19 -13.72 -5.53
C THR A 114 4.05 -12.88 -4.98
N VAL A 115 3.35 -13.42 -4.01
CA VAL A 115 2.38 -12.66 -3.22
C VAL A 115 3.12 -11.86 -2.17
N TRP A 116 2.84 -10.58 -2.15
CA TRP A 116 3.40 -9.67 -1.18
C TRP A 116 2.31 -9.15 -0.25
N ALA A 117 2.60 -9.07 1.04
CA ALA A 117 1.69 -8.51 2.02
C ALA A 117 2.44 -7.62 3.01
N SER A 118 1.75 -6.65 3.56
CA SER A 118 2.27 -5.71 4.55
C SER A 118 1.24 -5.36 5.60
N GLY A 119 1.74 -4.85 6.73
CA GLY A 119 0.95 -4.43 7.87
C GLY A 119 0.74 -5.51 8.92
N SER A 120 -0.03 -5.20 9.97
CA SER A 120 -0.26 -6.10 11.09
C SER A 120 -0.91 -7.43 10.70
N GLY A 121 -1.83 -7.40 9.75
CA GLY A 121 -2.53 -8.59 9.23
C GLY A 121 -1.82 -9.35 8.12
N GLN A 122 -0.56 -9.00 7.77
CA GLN A 122 0.13 -9.58 6.61
C GLN A 122 0.24 -11.10 6.64
N GLY A 123 0.53 -11.68 7.80
CA GLY A 123 0.66 -13.13 7.95
C GLY A 123 -0.65 -13.86 7.68
N PHE A 124 -1.74 -13.35 8.23
CA PHE A 124 -3.09 -13.89 8.01
C PHE A 124 -3.54 -13.73 6.56
N ALA A 125 -3.29 -12.59 5.95
CA ALA A 125 -3.65 -12.33 4.55
C ALA A 125 -2.92 -13.28 3.59
N ARG A 126 -1.62 -13.50 3.79
CA ARG A 126 -0.84 -14.46 3.00
C ARG A 126 -1.30 -15.90 3.21
N ALA A 127 -1.59 -16.30 4.44
CA ALA A 127 -2.09 -17.63 4.75
C ALA A 127 -3.47 -17.85 4.12
N ALA A 128 -4.38 -16.90 4.22
CA ALA A 128 -5.69 -16.97 3.60
C ALA A 128 -5.60 -17.10 2.08
N TRP A 129 -4.76 -16.29 1.43
CA TRP A 129 -4.52 -16.41 0.00
C TRP A 129 -3.94 -17.78 -0.39
N ALA A 130 -2.91 -18.25 0.33
CA ALA A 130 -2.27 -19.55 0.07
C ALA A 130 -3.23 -20.74 0.27
N SER A 131 -4.24 -20.57 1.13
CA SER A 131 -5.30 -21.57 1.37
C SER A 131 -6.43 -21.51 0.34
N GLY A 132 -6.35 -20.65 -0.67
CA GLY A 132 -7.37 -20.55 -1.72
C GLY A 132 -8.63 -19.78 -1.31
N ILE A 133 -8.56 -18.98 -0.25
CA ILE A 133 -9.66 -18.09 0.14
C ILE A 133 -9.89 -17.05 -0.98
N ALA A 134 -11.14 -16.89 -1.41
CA ALA A 134 -11.48 -15.89 -2.42
C ALA A 134 -11.10 -14.48 -1.94
N GLU A 135 -10.56 -13.66 -2.85
CA GLU A 135 -10.02 -12.33 -2.53
C GLU A 135 -10.97 -11.43 -1.73
N LYS A 136 -12.26 -11.47 -2.06
CA LYS A 136 -13.30 -10.71 -1.35
C LYS A 136 -13.50 -11.10 0.11
N ASN A 137 -13.03 -12.28 0.52
CA ASN A 137 -13.17 -12.81 1.88
C ASN A 137 -11.89 -12.68 2.69
N ILE A 138 -10.75 -12.32 2.08
CA ILE A 138 -9.45 -12.27 2.76
C ILE A 138 -9.44 -11.19 3.84
N VAL A 139 -9.74 -9.93 3.49
CA VAL A 139 -9.72 -8.84 4.48
C VAL A 139 -10.80 -8.99 5.56
N PRO A 140 -12.04 -9.38 5.28
CA PRO A 140 -13.01 -9.70 6.32
C PRO A 140 -12.52 -10.77 7.30
N LEU A 141 -11.86 -11.83 6.81
CA LEU A 141 -11.28 -12.86 7.65
C LEU A 141 -10.12 -12.31 8.50
N VAL A 142 -9.20 -11.56 7.90
CA VAL A 142 -8.08 -10.92 8.62
C VAL A 142 -8.60 -9.99 9.71
N GLY A 143 -9.55 -9.11 9.40
CA GLY A 143 -10.14 -8.18 10.36
C GLY A 143 -10.94 -8.84 11.48
N SER A 144 -11.35 -10.11 11.33
CA SER A 144 -11.96 -10.89 12.42
C SER A 144 -10.94 -11.43 13.42
N ILE A 145 -9.65 -11.47 13.05
CA ILE A 145 -8.55 -12.04 13.83
C ILE A 145 -7.61 -10.94 14.33
N ASP A 146 -7.21 -10.05 13.42
CA ASP A 146 -6.33 -8.92 13.71
C ASP A 146 -7.15 -7.69 14.07
N THR A 147 -7.15 -7.32 15.34
CA THR A 147 -7.87 -6.14 15.86
C THR A 147 -7.36 -4.81 15.31
N ALA A 148 -6.20 -4.82 14.67
CA ALA A 148 -5.58 -3.67 14.03
C ALA A 148 -5.94 -3.53 12.54
N SER A 149 -6.78 -4.43 12.03
CA SER A 149 -7.28 -4.42 10.64
C SER A 149 -8.81 -4.31 10.63
N SER A 150 -9.34 -3.61 9.63
CA SER A 150 -10.79 -3.52 9.40
C SER A 150 -11.29 -4.76 8.65
N GLN A 151 -12.59 -5.02 8.76
CA GLN A 151 -13.29 -5.97 7.89
C GLN A 151 -13.71 -5.33 6.57
N THR A 152 -13.74 -4.01 6.49
CA THR A 152 -13.97 -3.26 5.26
C THR A 152 -12.67 -3.06 4.49
N TYR A 153 -12.74 -3.04 3.18
CA TYR A 153 -11.57 -3.01 2.30
C TYR A 153 -11.85 -2.40 0.94
N ASP A 154 -10.79 -2.02 0.26
CA ASP A 154 -10.77 -1.71 -1.15
C ASP A 154 -10.06 -2.84 -1.92
N LEU A 155 -10.63 -3.25 -3.05
CA LEU A 155 -10.12 -4.30 -3.92
C LEU A 155 -10.13 -3.81 -5.36
N PHE A 156 -8.97 -3.85 -6.02
CA PHE A 156 -8.85 -3.48 -7.42
C PHE A 156 -8.06 -4.51 -8.21
N TYR A 157 -8.54 -4.80 -9.41
CA TYR A 157 -7.93 -5.75 -10.32
C TYR A 157 -7.02 -5.04 -11.33
N ARG A 158 -5.88 -5.66 -11.63
CA ARG A 158 -4.91 -5.13 -12.61
C ARG A 158 -5.54 -4.89 -13.99
N LYS A 159 -6.47 -5.73 -14.40
CA LYS A 159 -7.21 -5.56 -15.66
C LYS A 159 -7.96 -4.22 -15.78
N GLN A 160 -8.30 -3.59 -14.66
CA GLN A 160 -8.97 -2.28 -14.64
C GLN A 160 -8.04 -1.10 -15.01
N LEU A 161 -6.73 -1.36 -15.11
CA LEU A 161 -5.70 -0.38 -15.46
C LEU A 161 -5.25 -0.46 -16.93
N ARG A 162 -5.81 -1.41 -17.66
CA ARG A 162 -5.48 -1.64 -19.09
C ARG A 162 -6.26 -0.69 -19.98
#